data_70fa3e20da4f4b41363075eaca8b15be
#
_entry.id   70fa3e20da4f4b41363075eaca8b15be
#
_cell.length_a   1.000
_cell.length_b   1.000
_cell.length_c   1.000
_cell.angle_alpha   90.00
_cell.angle_beta   90.00
_cell.angle_gamma   90.00
#
_symmetry.space_group_name_H-M   'P 1'
#
loop_
_entity.id
_entity.type
_entity.pdbx_description
1 polymer ?
#
loop_
_entity_poly.entity_id
_entity_poly.type
_entity_poly.pdbx_seq_one_letter_code
_entity_poly.pdbx_strand_id
1 'polypeptide(L)'
;EERMKWYQDARFGMFIHWGLYSIPARGEWVRSTEEMPEEEYLPFMKEFDARDYNPKQWAKEAKAAGMKYVVLTAKHHDGFCLFDSKYTDYKVTNTPAGRDLIKEYVEALREEGLKVGIYFTLLDWHHPDYPHYGDRIHPMRNHKECGNENRDFSRYTEYLYNQVEEICTNYGQIDII
;
A
#
# COMPACT_ATOMS: atom_id res chain seq x y z
N GLU A 1 -21.49 -15.81 7.43
CA GLU A 1 -21.13 -16.96 6.56
C GLU A 1 -21.46 -16.64 5.09
N GLU A 2 -22.67 -16.17 4.75
CA GLU A 2 -23.08 -15.86 3.37
C GLU A 2 -22.18 -14.80 2.70
N ARG A 3 -21.78 -13.75 3.45
CA ARG A 3 -20.88 -12.69 2.96
C ARG A 3 -19.51 -13.20 2.48
N MET A 4 -18.99 -14.26 3.09
CA MET A 4 -17.68 -14.83 2.77
C MET A 4 -17.73 -15.95 1.75
N LYS A 5 -18.93 -16.40 1.36
CA LYS A 5 -19.12 -17.56 0.47
C LYS A 5 -18.41 -17.35 -0.88
N TRP A 6 -18.55 -16.17 -1.47
CA TRP A 6 -17.91 -15.87 -2.75
C TRP A 6 -16.39 -16.03 -2.69
N TYR A 7 -15.76 -15.61 -1.58
CA TYR A 7 -14.31 -15.71 -1.38
C TYR A 7 -13.87 -17.18 -1.21
N GLN A 8 -14.64 -17.94 -0.44
CA GLN A 8 -14.40 -19.38 -0.27
C GLN A 8 -14.53 -20.15 -1.60
N ASP A 9 -15.49 -19.75 -2.43
CA ASP A 9 -15.72 -20.36 -3.75
C ASP A 9 -14.69 -19.88 -4.80
N ALA A 10 -14.18 -18.67 -4.67
CA ALA A 10 -13.24 -18.04 -5.62
C ALA A 10 -11.91 -18.78 -5.73
N ARG A 11 -11.28 -19.12 -4.60
CA ARG A 11 -10.06 -19.94 -4.43
C ARG A 11 -8.82 -19.53 -5.24
N PHE A 12 -8.96 -18.70 -6.27
CA PHE A 12 -7.87 -18.31 -7.15
C PHE A 12 -7.93 -16.81 -7.42
N GLY A 13 -6.87 -16.11 -7.01
CA GLY A 13 -6.69 -14.67 -7.16
C GLY A 13 -5.23 -14.31 -7.34
N MET A 14 -4.96 -13.03 -7.59
CA MET A 14 -3.62 -12.48 -7.73
C MET A 14 -3.36 -11.50 -6.59
N PHE A 15 -2.16 -11.52 -6.03
CA PHE A 15 -1.68 -10.51 -5.09
C PHE A 15 -0.47 -9.79 -5.68
N ILE A 16 -0.57 -8.47 -5.82
CA ILE A 16 0.47 -7.63 -6.39
C ILE A 16 1.08 -6.79 -5.26
N HIS A 17 2.39 -6.98 -5.03
CA HIS A 17 3.21 -6.10 -4.20
C HIS A 17 3.96 -5.15 -5.12
N TRP A 18 3.62 -3.85 -5.06
CA TRP A 18 4.26 -2.83 -5.88
C TRP A 18 4.17 -1.46 -5.21
N GLY A 19 5.26 -0.69 -5.24
CA GLY A 19 5.39 0.59 -4.56
C GLY A 19 6.81 1.14 -4.72
N LEU A 20 7.24 2.06 -3.87
CA LEU A 20 8.59 2.65 -3.92
C LEU A 20 9.70 1.60 -3.86
N TYR A 21 9.51 0.52 -3.11
CA TYR A 21 10.45 -0.60 -3.00
C TYR A 21 10.71 -1.33 -4.32
N SER A 22 9.90 -1.09 -5.34
CA SER A 22 10.14 -1.64 -6.68
C SER A 22 11.27 -0.94 -7.42
N ILE A 23 11.62 0.30 -7.03
CA ILE A 23 12.75 1.04 -7.64
C ILE A 23 14.09 0.38 -7.32
N PRO A 24 14.46 0.14 -6.04
CA PRO A 24 15.68 -0.59 -5.72
C PRO A 24 15.63 -2.05 -6.15
N ALA A 25 14.44 -2.63 -6.43
CA ALA A 25 14.23 -3.98 -6.96
C ALA A 25 14.88 -5.11 -6.13
N ARG A 26 14.88 -4.96 -4.79
CA ARG A 26 15.43 -5.94 -3.84
C ARG A 26 14.39 -6.48 -2.86
N GLY A 27 13.10 -6.40 -3.23
CA GLY A 27 11.94 -6.86 -2.46
C GLY A 27 11.24 -5.75 -1.66
N GLU A 28 10.01 -6.02 -1.28
CA GLU A 28 9.15 -5.08 -0.56
C GLU A 28 9.63 -4.78 0.87
N TRP A 29 10.50 -5.62 1.39
CA TRP A 29 11.11 -5.50 2.72
C TRP A 29 12.47 -4.81 2.70
N VAL A 30 12.94 -4.30 1.55
CA VAL A 30 14.29 -3.74 1.39
C VAL A 30 14.66 -2.73 2.48
N ARG A 31 13.76 -1.82 2.82
CA ARG A 31 13.97 -0.82 3.86
C ARG A 31 14.24 -1.45 5.23
N SER A 32 13.54 -2.52 5.57
CA SER A 32 13.74 -3.26 6.83
C SER A 32 14.97 -4.15 6.80
N THR A 33 15.18 -4.91 5.72
CA THR A 33 16.28 -5.88 5.63
C THR A 33 17.65 -5.22 5.58
N GLU A 34 17.74 -4.06 4.95
CA GLU A 34 18.97 -3.26 4.84
C GLU A 34 19.08 -2.20 5.96
N GLU A 35 18.11 -2.16 6.89
CA GLU A 35 18.03 -1.13 7.94
C GLU A 35 18.17 0.29 7.38
N MET A 36 17.56 0.52 6.19
CA MET A 36 17.71 1.74 5.42
C MET A 36 17.00 2.91 6.13
N PRO A 37 17.72 3.98 6.48
CA PRO A 37 17.13 5.14 7.10
C PRO A 37 16.24 5.90 6.10
N GLU A 38 15.39 6.77 6.62
CA GLU A 38 14.39 7.47 5.82
C GLU A 38 15.01 8.36 4.74
N GLU A 39 16.07 9.06 5.07
CA GLU A 39 16.81 9.95 4.17
C GLU A 39 17.39 9.25 2.93
N GLU A 40 17.67 7.95 3.02
CA GLU A 40 18.11 7.14 1.88
C GLU A 40 16.94 6.60 1.07
N TYR A 41 15.76 6.44 1.67
CA TYR A 41 14.58 5.88 1.02
C TYR A 41 13.71 6.94 0.34
N LEU A 42 13.55 8.12 0.93
CA LEU A 42 12.75 9.22 0.39
C LEU A 42 13.09 9.65 -1.05
N PRO A 43 14.37 9.63 -1.50
CA PRO A 43 14.69 9.97 -2.88
C PRO A 43 13.96 9.15 -3.93
N PHE A 44 13.54 7.90 -3.64
CA PHE A 44 12.78 7.08 -4.58
C PHE A 44 11.43 7.70 -4.99
N MET A 45 10.85 8.59 -4.17
CA MET A 45 9.67 9.35 -4.60
C MET A 45 9.92 10.19 -5.85
N LYS A 46 11.13 10.73 -6.04
CA LYS A 46 11.49 11.56 -7.19
C LYS A 46 11.67 10.75 -8.47
N GLU A 47 11.83 9.45 -8.32
CA GLU A 47 12.03 8.51 -9.44
C GLU A 47 10.75 7.75 -9.79
N PHE A 48 9.74 7.79 -8.89
CA PHE A 48 8.51 7.02 -9.05
C PHE A 48 7.57 7.65 -10.08
N ASP A 49 7.71 7.25 -11.34
CA ASP A 49 6.92 7.77 -12.46
C ASP A 49 5.77 6.85 -12.92
N ALA A 50 5.78 5.61 -12.47
CA ALA A 50 4.76 4.60 -12.80
C ALA A 50 4.48 4.48 -14.32
N ARG A 51 5.52 4.68 -15.17
CA ARG A 51 5.36 4.74 -16.64
C ARG A 51 4.79 3.46 -17.26
N ASP A 52 5.15 2.30 -16.69
CA ASP A 52 4.74 0.99 -17.16
C ASP A 52 3.52 0.43 -16.38
N TYR A 53 2.91 1.24 -15.51
CA TYR A 53 1.73 0.85 -14.75
C TYR A 53 0.52 0.70 -15.68
N ASN A 54 0.03 -0.52 -15.84
CA ASN A 54 -1.09 -0.84 -16.71
C ASN A 54 -2.08 -1.81 -16.06
N PRO A 55 -2.94 -1.32 -15.14
CA PRO A 55 -3.88 -2.17 -14.43
C PRO A 55 -4.95 -2.79 -15.34
N LYS A 56 -5.24 -2.18 -16.49
CA LYS A 56 -6.17 -2.76 -17.49
C LYS A 56 -5.61 -4.05 -18.09
N GLN A 57 -4.32 -4.09 -18.40
CA GLN A 57 -3.69 -5.32 -18.85
C GLN A 57 -3.66 -6.36 -17.74
N TRP A 58 -3.29 -5.99 -16.51
CA TRP A 58 -3.29 -6.91 -15.38
C TRP A 58 -4.66 -7.54 -15.13
N ALA A 59 -5.73 -6.75 -15.21
CA ALA A 59 -7.10 -7.24 -15.04
C ALA A 59 -7.49 -8.25 -16.14
N LYS A 60 -7.14 -7.96 -17.41
CA LYS A 60 -7.39 -8.87 -18.53
C LYS A 60 -6.64 -10.19 -18.37
N GLU A 61 -5.36 -10.14 -18.03
CA GLU A 61 -4.54 -11.33 -17.83
C GLU A 61 -5.06 -12.17 -16.63
N ALA A 62 -5.39 -11.52 -15.53
CA ALA A 62 -5.99 -12.20 -14.38
C ALA A 62 -7.33 -12.89 -14.74
N LYS A 63 -8.18 -12.19 -15.50
CA LYS A 63 -9.45 -12.73 -15.98
C LYS A 63 -9.24 -13.92 -16.93
N ALA A 64 -8.33 -13.78 -17.88
CA ALA A 64 -8.00 -14.84 -18.84
C ALA A 64 -7.43 -16.10 -18.15
N ALA A 65 -6.64 -15.91 -17.08
CA ALA A 65 -6.13 -16.99 -16.25
C ALA A 65 -7.20 -17.64 -15.35
N GLY A 66 -8.43 -17.12 -15.32
CA GLY A 66 -9.53 -17.63 -14.49
C GLY A 66 -9.55 -17.14 -13.06
N MET A 67 -8.75 -16.14 -12.71
CA MET A 67 -8.76 -15.51 -11.39
C MET A 67 -10.10 -14.80 -11.12
N LYS A 68 -10.46 -14.69 -9.86
CA LYS A 68 -11.74 -14.12 -9.41
C LYS A 68 -11.59 -12.79 -8.69
N TYR A 69 -10.41 -12.51 -8.17
CA TYR A 69 -10.08 -11.27 -7.46
C TYR A 69 -8.60 -10.95 -7.63
N VAL A 70 -8.29 -9.69 -7.43
CA VAL A 70 -6.90 -9.20 -7.36
C VAL A 70 -6.76 -8.34 -6.12
N VAL A 71 -5.62 -8.42 -5.45
CA VAL A 71 -5.25 -7.57 -4.31
C VAL A 71 -4.01 -6.77 -4.68
N LEU A 72 -4.04 -5.45 -4.46
CA LEU A 72 -2.89 -4.56 -4.66
C LEU A 72 -2.54 -3.87 -3.34
N THR A 73 -1.25 -3.72 -3.07
CA THR A 73 -0.75 -2.93 -1.93
C THR A 73 -1.04 -1.44 -2.13
N ALA A 74 -2.10 -0.91 -1.53
CA ALA A 74 -2.37 0.53 -1.55
C ALA A 74 -1.41 1.31 -0.64
N LYS A 75 -1.01 0.72 0.48
CA LYS A 75 0.06 1.19 1.37
C LYS A 75 0.77 -0.03 1.95
N HIS A 76 2.10 -0.11 1.81
CA HIS A 76 2.94 -1.10 2.47
C HIS A 76 3.61 -0.50 3.72
N HIS A 77 4.42 -1.27 4.44
CA HIS A 77 5.05 -0.85 5.71
C HIS A 77 5.93 0.40 5.59
N ASP A 78 6.43 0.73 4.41
CA ASP A 78 7.18 1.95 4.15
C ASP A 78 6.35 3.24 4.29
N GLY A 79 5.03 3.12 4.41
CA GLY A 79 4.09 4.22 4.59
C GLY A 79 3.67 4.93 3.31
N PHE A 80 4.26 4.59 2.15
CA PHE A 80 3.94 5.25 0.89
C PHE A 80 2.57 4.86 0.36
N CYS A 81 1.74 5.87 0.04
CA CYS A 81 0.37 5.68 -0.45
C CYS A 81 0.32 5.69 -1.98
N LEU A 82 -0.18 4.61 -2.59
CA LEU A 82 -0.48 4.56 -4.03
C LEU A 82 -1.81 5.24 -4.39
N PHE A 83 -2.48 5.84 -3.43
CA PHE A 83 -3.74 6.58 -3.56
C PHE A 83 -3.58 8.04 -3.11
N ASP A 84 -4.52 8.90 -3.50
CA ASP A 84 -4.49 10.33 -3.18
C ASP A 84 -5.05 10.61 -1.77
N SER A 85 -4.33 10.16 -0.73
CA SER A 85 -4.70 10.45 0.66
C SER A 85 -4.66 11.95 0.97
N LYS A 86 -5.62 12.43 1.75
CA LYS A 86 -5.66 13.81 2.29
C LYS A 86 -4.82 13.95 3.57
N TYR A 87 -4.38 12.85 4.15
CA TYR A 87 -3.76 12.81 5.47
C TYR A 87 -2.23 12.72 5.43
N THR A 88 -1.64 12.64 4.24
CA THR A 88 -0.18 12.61 4.06
C THR A 88 0.23 13.19 2.72
N ASP A 89 1.42 13.80 2.68
CA ASP A 89 2.11 14.17 1.44
C ASP A 89 2.99 13.05 0.89
N TYR A 90 3.17 11.96 1.66
CA TYR A 90 3.92 10.77 1.24
C TYR A 90 3.06 9.85 0.39
N LYS A 91 2.74 10.32 -0.80
CA LYS A 91 1.77 9.69 -1.71
C LYS A 91 2.13 9.86 -3.18
N VAL A 92 1.58 9.00 -4.00
CA VAL A 92 1.88 8.89 -5.43
C VAL A 92 1.54 10.15 -6.23
N THR A 93 0.51 10.91 -5.87
CA THR A 93 0.16 12.16 -6.55
C THR A 93 1.21 13.27 -6.39
N ASN A 94 2.12 13.13 -5.41
CA ASN A 94 3.26 14.02 -5.18
C ASN A 94 4.57 13.49 -5.80
N THR A 95 4.50 12.50 -6.66
CA THR A 95 5.63 11.94 -7.43
C THR A 95 5.51 12.30 -8.91
N PRO A 96 6.51 11.98 -9.76
CA PRO A 96 6.38 12.14 -11.21
C PRO A 96 5.20 11.38 -11.84
N ALA A 97 4.68 10.34 -11.19
CA ALA A 97 3.46 9.65 -11.62
C ALA A 97 2.24 10.58 -11.62
N GLY A 98 2.11 11.47 -10.63
CA GLY A 98 1.14 12.57 -10.56
C GLY A 98 -0.34 12.16 -10.63
N ARG A 99 -0.68 10.89 -10.35
CA ARG A 99 -2.05 10.37 -10.48
C ARG A 99 -2.36 9.32 -9.43
N ASP A 100 -3.63 9.11 -9.13
CA ASP A 100 -4.11 8.11 -8.18
C ASP A 100 -4.15 6.72 -8.83
N LEU A 101 -3.19 5.87 -8.47
CA LEU A 101 -3.04 4.54 -9.06
C LEU A 101 -4.08 3.54 -8.54
N ILE A 102 -4.58 3.72 -7.32
CA ILE A 102 -5.64 2.88 -6.76
C ILE A 102 -6.97 3.12 -7.49
N LYS A 103 -7.25 4.35 -7.87
CA LYS A 103 -8.43 4.66 -8.67
C LYS A 103 -8.41 3.90 -10.01
N GLU A 104 -7.31 4.01 -10.75
CA GLU A 104 -7.14 3.32 -12.03
C GLU A 104 -7.23 1.79 -11.90
N TYR A 105 -6.65 1.24 -10.83
CA TYR A 105 -6.70 -0.19 -10.52
C TYR A 105 -8.12 -0.68 -10.27
N VAL A 106 -8.86 0.01 -9.42
CA VAL A 106 -10.25 -0.35 -9.08
C VAL A 106 -11.15 -0.31 -10.31
N GLU A 107 -11.02 0.74 -11.14
CA GLU A 107 -11.78 0.87 -12.38
C GLU A 107 -11.47 -0.28 -13.34
N ALA A 108 -10.20 -0.61 -13.53
CA ALA A 108 -9.78 -1.70 -14.42
C ALA A 108 -10.32 -3.08 -14.01
N LEU A 109 -10.29 -3.40 -12.72
CA LEU A 109 -10.83 -4.67 -12.22
C LEU A 109 -12.34 -4.78 -12.42
N ARG A 110 -13.06 -3.67 -12.18
CA ARG A 110 -14.52 -3.64 -12.37
C ARG A 110 -14.92 -3.79 -13.84
N GLU A 111 -14.18 -3.18 -14.76
CA GLU A 111 -14.39 -3.35 -16.19
C GLU A 111 -14.34 -4.84 -16.60
N GLU A 112 -13.49 -5.63 -15.96
CA GLU A 112 -13.35 -7.07 -16.22
C GLU A 112 -14.25 -7.96 -15.33
N GLY A 113 -15.02 -7.37 -14.42
CA GLY A 113 -15.89 -8.10 -13.48
C GLY A 113 -15.13 -8.89 -12.43
N LEU A 114 -13.91 -8.47 -12.10
CA LEU A 114 -13.11 -9.03 -11.01
C LEU A 114 -13.45 -8.35 -9.67
N LYS A 115 -13.32 -9.11 -8.59
CA LYS A 115 -13.44 -8.57 -7.24
C LYS A 115 -12.20 -7.75 -6.86
N VAL A 116 -12.42 -6.63 -6.17
CA VAL A 116 -11.38 -5.66 -5.81
C VAL A 116 -10.88 -5.93 -4.41
N GLY A 117 -9.60 -6.23 -4.30
CA GLY A 117 -8.88 -6.34 -3.03
C GLY A 117 -7.86 -5.22 -2.86
N ILE A 118 -7.75 -4.75 -1.65
CA ILE A 118 -6.76 -3.75 -1.23
C ILE A 118 -5.98 -4.32 -0.04
N TYR A 119 -4.65 -4.34 -0.15
CA TYR A 119 -3.81 -4.52 1.03
C TYR A 119 -3.48 -3.14 1.60
N PHE A 120 -3.78 -2.98 2.88
CA PHE A 120 -3.47 -1.78 3.63
C PHE A 120 -2.81 -2.17 4.95
N THR A 121 -1.57 -1.75 5.14
CA THR A 121 -0.77 -2.14 6.31
C THR A 121 -1.19 -1.40 7.58
N LEU A 122 -1.06 -2.09 8.72
CA LEU A 122 -1.16 -1.48 10.05
C LEU A 122 0.18 -0.91 10.56
N LEU A 123 1.28 -1.20 9.88
CA LEU A 123 2.62 -0.69 10.17
C LEU A 123 2.91 0.53 9.31
N ASP A 124 3.67 1.49 9.82
CA ASP A 124 4.04 2.68 9.05
C ASP A 124 5.41 3.21 9.49
N TRP A 125 6.44 2.86 8.72
CA TRP A 125 7.80 3.26 9.04
C TRP A 125 8.14 4.72 8.68
N HIS A 126 7.19 5.45 8.12
CA HIS A 126 7.31 6.86 7.76
C HIS A 126 6.61 7.77 8.77
N HIS A 127 5.46 7.34 9.33
CA HIS A 127 4.65 8.23 10.17
C HIS A 127 5.39 8.63 11.46
N PRO A 128 5.47 9.94 11.79
CA PRO A 128 6.27 10.43 12.91
C PRO A 128 5.81 9.91 14.29
N ASP A 129 4.54 9.54 14.43
CA ASP A 129 3.99 9.02 15.69
C ASP A 129 3.94 7.48 15.73
N TYR A 130 4.37 6.77 14.65
CA TYR A 130 4.55 5.32 14.68
C TYR A 130 5.84 4.95 15.43
N PRO A 131 5.82 3.99 16.39
CA PRO A 131 6.99 3.69 17.21
C PRO A 131 8.12 3.02 16.41
N HIS A 132 9.32 3.55 16.51
CA HIS A 132 10.52 2.95 15.94
C HIS A 132 11.00 1.75 16.75
N TYR A 133 10.99 1.89 18.06
CA TYR A 133 11.46 0.89 18.99
C TYR A 133 10.31 0.02 19.50
N GLY A 134 10.50 -1.30 19.43
CA GLY A 134 9.45 -2.26 19.79
C GLY A 134 8.79 -2.95 18.60
N ASP A 135 8.83 -2.35 17.42
CA ASP A 135 8.51 -3.03 16.15
C ASP A 135 9.74 -3.84 15.69
N ARG A 136 9.61 -5.16 15.67
CA ARG A 136 10.71 -6.09 15.35
C ARG A 136 11.23 -5.97 13.92
N ILE A 137 10.48 -5.34 13.05
CA ILE A 137 10.79 -5.22 11.62
C ILE A 137 10.96 -3.77 11.17
N HIS A 138 10.85 -2.81 12.10
CA HIS A 138 11.11 -1.40 11.78
C HIS A 138 12.58 -1.24 11.32
N PRO A 139 12.86 -0.45 10.26
CA PRO A 139 14.24 -0.19 9.81
C PRO A 139 15.15 0.28 10.93
N MET A 140 14.64 1.13 11.81
CA MET A 140 15.40 1.72 12.93
C MET A 140 15.29 0.92 14.26
N ARG A 141 14.88 -0.35 14.21
CA ARG A 141 14.65 -1.21 15.41
C ARG A 141 15.86 -1.37 16.32
N ASN A 142 17.05 -1.30 15.76
CA ASN A 142 18.32 -1.44 16.48
C ASN A 142 18.90 -0.09 16.98
N HIS A 143 18.26 1.03 16.64
CA HIS A 143 18.70 2.39 16.95
C HIS A 143 17.97 2.91 18.18
N LYS A 144 18.50 2.61 19.38
CA LYS A 144 17.91 3.03 20.66
C LYS A 144 17.83 4.55 20.82
N GLU A 145 18.74 5.28 20.18
CA GLU A 145 18.75 6.74 20.12
C GLU A 145 17.53 7.32 19.39
N CYS A 146 16.87 6.51 18.54
CA CYS A 146 15.62 6.86 17.85
C CYS A 146 14.39 6.56 18.72
N GLY A 147 14.47 6.74 20.02
CA GLY A 147 13.42 6.41 21.00
C GLY A 147 12.00 6.88 20.68
N ASN A 148 11.04 6.44 21.45
CA ASN A 148 9.62 6.69 21.23
C ASN A 148 9.04 7.84 22.09
N GLU A 149 9.87 8.57 22.85
CA GLU A 149 9.44 9.48 23.93
C GLU A 149 8.54 10.63 23.45
N ASN A 150 8.69 11.04 22.20
CA ASN A 150 7.92 12.15 21.60
C ASN A 150 6.84 11.67 20.64
N ARG A 151 6.51 10.36 20.62
CA ARG A 151 5.55 9.76 19.71
C ARG A 151 4.21 9.54 20.38
N ASP A 152 3.15 9.95 19.75
CA ASP A 152 1.78 9.76 20.21
C ASP A 152 1.06 8.76 19.33
N PHE A 153 1.02 7.51 19.78
CA PHE A 153 0.38 6.43 19.02
C PHE A 153 -1.12 6.66 18.80
N SER A 154 -1.78 7.51 19.60
CA SER A 154 -3.19 7.86 19.39
C SER A 154 -3.38 8.67 18.09
N ARG A 155 -2.44 9.58 17.77
CA ARG A 155 -2.46 10.33 16.49
C ARG A 155 -2.22 9.41 15.30
N TYR A 156 -1.31 8.44 15.45
CA TYR A 156 -1.12 7.42 14.43
C TYR A 156 -2.38 6.59 14.20
N THR A 157 -3.08 6.20 15.26
CA THR A 157 -4.32 5.42 15.18
C THR A 157 -5.42 6.23 14.45
N GLU A 158 -5.56 7.51 14.75
CA GLU A 158 -6.50 8.41 14.05
C GLU A 158 -6.15 8.54 12.55
N TYR A 159 -4.88 8.76 12.23
CA TYR A 159 -4.39 8.79 10.86
C TYR A 159 -4.71 7.49 10.11
N LEU A 160 -4.42 6.34 10.73
CA LEU A 160 -4.72 5.03 10.17
C LEU A 160 -6.21 4.86 9.88
N TYR A 161 -7.06 5.20 10.85
CA TYR A 161 -8.51 5.13 10.72
C TYR A 161 -9.00 5.98 9.54
N ASN A 162 -8.55 7.22 9.46
CA ASN A 162 -8.93 8.15 8.42
C ASN A 162 -8.53 7.66 7.02
N GLN A 163 -7.36 7.07 6.87
CA GLN A 163 -6.93 6.48 5.58
C GLN A 163 -7.73 5.23 5.21
N VAL A 164 -8.07 4.37 6.17
CA VAL A 164 -8.97 3.22 5.91
C VAL A 164 -10.35 3.70 5.48
N GLU A 165 -10.88 4.76 6.12
CA GLU A 165 -12.14 5.37 5.71
C GLU A 165 -12.07 5.91 4.26
N GLU A 166 -10.96 6.59 3.87
CA GLU A 166 -10.75 7.01 2.47
C GLU A 166 -10.81 5.82 1.50
N ILE A 167 -10.11 4.74 1.81
CA ILE A 167 -10.12 3.53 0.97
C ILE A 167 -11.53 2.96 0.84
N CYS A 168 -12.27 2.88 1.93
CA CYS A 168 -13.61 2.30 1.96
C CYS A 168 -14.70 3.18 1.34
N THR A 169 -14.47 4.49 1.20
CA THR A 169 -15.52 5.44 0.75
C THR A 169 -15.24 6.06 -0.61
N ASN A 170 -13.97 6.30 -0.98
CA ASN A 170 -13.64 7.05 -2.18
C ASN A 170 -13.59 6.21 -3.47
N TYR A 171 -13.48 4.89 -3.34
CA TYR A 171 -13.26 3.98 -4.47
C TYR A 171 -14.45 3.06 -4.76
N GLY A 172 -15.60 3.33 -4.14
CA GLY A 172 -16.79 2.48 -4.23
C GLY A 172 -16.60 1.15 -3.50
N GLN A 173 -17.25 0.08 -3.96
CA GLN A 173 -17.18 -1.21 -3.26
C GLN A 173 -15.77 -1.81 -3.32
N ILE A 174 -15.19 -2.04 -2.15
CA ILE A 174 -13.99 -2.86 -1.95
C ILE A 174 -14.43 -4.20 -1.37
N ASP A 175 -14.03 -5.31 -2.01
CA ASP A 175 -14.48 -6.66 -1.64
C ASP A 175 -13.57 -7.31 -0.59
N ILE A 176 -12.28 -6.91 -0.54
CA ILE A 176 -11.26 -7.40 0.40
C ILE A 176 -10.43 -6.20 0.89
N ILE A 177 -10.19 -6.10 2.19
CA ILE A 177 -9.22 -5.24 2.82
C ILE A 177 -8.47 -5.99 3.92
#